data_3f93f906d8cd6dd9acd39c3c615a4ac6
#
_entry.id   3f93f906d8cd6dd9acd39c3c615a4ac6
#
_cell.length_a   1.000
_cell.length_b   1.000
_cell.length_c   1.000
_cell.angle_alpha   90.00
_cell.angle_beta   90.00
_cell.angle_gamma   90.00
#
_symmetry.space_group_name_H-M   'P 1'
#
loop_
_entity.id
_entity.type
_entity.pdbx_description
1 polymer ?
#
loop_
_entity_poly.entity_id
_entity_poly.type
_entity_poly.pdbx_seq_one_letter_code
_entity_poly.pdbx_strand_id
1 'polypeptide(L)'
;MREAGAGVIVIAVGTETTRDDSVPLDGQRVFTSDDVLGLDAMPRSLTVIGAGVIGLEYATIFATLGVRVTLIDKRREILSFVDTEIIDSLVHQMRQNRMTLRLGEAVCGLEPVAGPKGPRVRIGLESGKQIVTERALYSVGRTGATGGLNLAAAGLAPDERGRIVVNDRFQTAVPHIYAVGDVIGFPSLASTSMEQGRLAACNAFGVMADSVPELFPYGIYTIPEISIVGESEESLTAAGVPYEVGKAFYREIARGQIIGDNTGMLKLMFHAETRQLLGVAILGEGASDLIHIGQAVLAHGGTVDYFINTVFNYPTLAECYKTAAFDGINRLE
;
A
#
# COMPACT_ATOMS: atom_id res chain seq x y z
N MET A 1 23.10 -28.72 11.34
CA MET A 1 22.01 -28.06 12.07
C MET A 1 21.82 -28.78 13.39
N ARG A 2 21.81 -28.08 14.52
CA ARG A 2 21.45 -28.70 15.80
C ARG A 2 19.93 -28.90 15.78
N GLU A 3 19.46 -30.13 16.01
CA GLU A 3 18.03 -30.40 16.22
C GLU A 3 17.61 -29.68 17.51
N ALA A 4 16.85 -28.58 17.34
CA ALA A 4 16.13 -28.00 18.46
C ALA A 4 14.79 -28.72 18.54
N GLY A 5 14.54 -29.50 19.62
CA GLY A 5 13.24 -30.15 19.86
C GLY A 5 12.18 -29.10 20.20
N ALA A 6 11.72 -28.33 19.21
CA ALA A 6 10.71 -27.31 19.35
C ALA A 6 9.31 -27.96 19.30
N GLY A 7 8.45 -27.69 20.30
CA GLY A 7 7.06 -28.13 20.31
C GLY A 7 6.19 -27.33 19.33
N VAL A 8 6.54 -26.08 19.03
CA VAL A 8 5.90 -25.16 18.08
C VAL A 8 6.96 -24.40 17.30
N ILE A 9 6.72 -24.23 16.00
CA ILE A 9 7.56 -23.43 15.11
C ILE A 9 6.68 -22.37 14.45
N VAL A 10 7.14 -21.11 14.45
CA VAL A 10 6.49 -20.01 13.72
C VAL A 10 7.44 -19.49 12.65
N ILE A 11 7.04 -19.54 11.39
CA ILE A 11 7.79 -19.04 10.24
C ILE A 11 7.31 -17.62 9.96
N ALA A 12 8.20 -16.62 10.17
CA ALA A 12 7.92 -15.20 10.00
C ALA A 12 9.07 -14.52 9.21
N VAL A 13 9.49 -15.15 8.11
CA VAL A 13 10.68 -14.74 7.34
C VAL A 13 10.40 -13.60 6.35
N GLY A 14 9.13 -13.19 6.21
CA GLY A 14 8.76 -12.11 5.31
C GLY A 14 8.96 -12.45 3.83
N THR A 15 9.29 -11.42 3.07
CA THR A 15 9.50 -11.48 1.62
C THR A 15 10.83 -10.81 1.24
N GLU A 16 11.33 -11.14 0.06
CA GLU A 16 12.46 -10.49 -0.58
C GLU A 16 12.04 -9.90 -1.93
N THR A 17 12.79 -8.94 -2.45
CA THR A 17 12.50 -8.37 -3.76
C THR A 17 12.65 -9.42 -4.84
N THR A 18 11.64 -9.53 -5.71
CA THR A 18 11.69 -10.43 -6.85
C THR A 18 12.86 -10.04 -7.76
N ARG A 19 13.75 -10.98 -8.02
CA ARG A 19 14.89 -10.81 -8.92
C ARG A 19 14.58 -11.46 -10.26
N ASP A 20 15.00 -10.77 -11.31
CA ASP A 20 14.98 -11.27 -12.68
C ASP A 20 16.42 -11.24 -13.19
N ASP A 21 16.96 -12.40 -13.55
CA ASP A 21 18.35 -12.56 -14.00
C ASP A 21 18.64 -11.76 -15.29
N SER A 22 17.63 -11.37 -16.04
CA SER A 22 17.76 -10.49 -17.20
C SER A 22 17.98 -9.02 -16.84
N VAL A 23 17.74 -8.63 -15.59
CA VAL A 23 17.89 -7.25 -15.11
C VAL A 23 19.26 -7.08 -14.46
N PRO A 24 20.10 -6.15 -14.94
CA PRO A 24 21.47 -5.96 -14.46
C PRO A 24 21.49 -5.18 -13.13
N LEU A 25 20.98 -5.79 -12.05
CA LEU A 25 20.98 -5.22 -10.71
C LEU A 25 22.42 -5.09 -10.20
N ASP A 26 22.86 -3.86 -9.91
CA ASP A 26 24.19 -3.57 -9.35
C ASP A 26 24.12 -2.83 -8.00
N GLY A 27 22.91 -2.65 -7.46
CA GLY A 27 22.65 -1.98 -6.19
C GLY A 27 22.88 -0.46 -6.21
N GLN A 28 23.28 0.11 -7.34
CA GLN A 28 23.58 1.53 -7.49
C GLN A 28 22.88 2.18 -8.67
N ARG A 29 23.10 1.70 -9.90
CA ARG A 29 22.48 2.24 -11.12
C ARG A 29 21.14 1.60 -11.40
N VAL A 30 21.08 0.29 -11.31
CA VAL A 30 19.85 -0.48 -11.31
C VAL A 30 19.76 -1.17 -9.95
N PHE A 31 18.80 -0.78 -9.16
CA PHE A 31 18.70 -1.15 -7.76
C PHE A 31 17.24 -1.49 -7.39
N THR A 32 17.06 -2.14 -6.26
CA THR A 32 15.77 -2.50 -5.68
C THR A 32 15.44 -1.62 -4.47
N SER A 33 14.25 -1.77 -3.90
CA SER A 33 13.88 -1.09 -2.65
C SER A 33 14.83 -1.39 -1.49
N ASP A 34 15.44 -2.58 -1.48
CA ASP A 34 16.35 -3.01 -0.41
C ASP A 34 17.70 -2.25 -0.47
N ASP A 35 18.04 -1.69 -1.63
CA ASP A 35 19.31 -0.98 -1.86
C ASP A 35 19.20 0.55 -1.65
N VAL A 36 18.00 1.11 -1.56
CA VAL A 36 17.77 2.57 -1.58
C VAL A 36 18.59 3.32 -0.54
N LEU A 37 18.67 2.80 0.69
CA LEU A 37 19.43 3.44 1.78
C LEU A 37 20.96 3.33 1.60
N GLY A 38 21.43 2.46 0.72
CA GLY A 38 22.83 2.27 0.37
C GLY A 38 23.31 3.08 -0.84
N LEU A 39 22.47 3.92 -1.43
CA LEU A 39 22.83 4.73 -2.59
C LEU A 39 23.90 5.76 -2.22
N ASP A 40 24.94 5.85 -3.03
CA ASP A 40 26.08 6.75 -2.82
C ASP A 40 25.77 8.23 -3.06
N ALA A 41 24.75 8.53 -3.88
CA ALA A 41 24.31 9.89 -4.20
C ALA A 41 22.86 9.92 -4.68
N MET A 42 22.21 11.06 -4.45
CA MET A 42 20.89 11.36 -4.97
C MET A 42 20.96 11.55 -6.50
N PRO A 43 20.17 10.78 -7.30
CA PRO A 43 20.17 10.94 -8.76
C PRO A 43 19.43 12.22 -9.18
N ARG A 44 19.79 12.76 -10.33
CA ARG A 44 19.03 13.87 -10.97
C ARG A 44 17.81 13.37 -11.74
N SER A 45 17.85 12.11 -12.16
CA SER A 45 16.74 11.44 -12.84
C SER A 45 16.67 9.98 -12.44
N LEU A 46 15.48 9.52 -12.15
CA LEU A 46 15.17 8.16 -11.73
C LEU A 46 14.02 7.63 -12.60
N THR A 47 14.15 6.40 -13.07
CA THR A 47 13.00 5.67 -13.61
C THR A 47 12.62 4.58 -12.62
N VAL A 48 11.37 4.58 -12.19
CA VAL A 48 10.79 3.53 -11.33
C VAL A 48 10.01 2.57 -12.21
N ILE A 49 10.32 1.30 -12.11
CA ILE A 49 9.70 0.22 -12.89
C ILE A 49 8.83 -0.58 -11.93
N GLY A 50 7.52 -0.50 -12.14
CA GLY A 50 6.48 -1.05 -11.26
C GLY A 50 5.78 0.03 -10.44
N ALA A 51 4.46 0.20 -10.67
CA ALA A 51 3.57 1.12 -9.95
C ALA A 51 2.74 0.37 -8.88
N GLY A 52 3.37 -0.57 -8.18
CA GLY A 52 2.87 -1.12 -6.93
C GLY A 52 3.10 -0.15 -5.77
N VAL A 53 2.68 -0.51 -4.55
CA VAL A 53 2.82 0.33 -3.34
C VAL A 53 4.26 0.85 -3.21
N ILE A 54 5.24 -0.04 -3.17
CA ILE A 54 6.67 0.31 -3.00
C ILE A 54 7.16 1.25 -4.10
N GLY A 55 6.82 0.95 -5.36
CA GLY A 55 7.23 1.79 -6.50
C GLY A 55 6.64 3.19 -6.43
N LEU A 56 5.38 3.32 -6.05
CA LEU A 56 4.70 4.60 -5.88
C LEU A 56 5.25 5.41 -4.71
N GLU A 57 5.49 4.77 -3.57
CA GLU A 57 6.07 5.42 -2.40
C GLU A 57 7.43 6.03 -2.74
N TYR A 58 8.37 5.24 -3.25
CA TYR A 58 9.68 5.76 -3.64
C TYR A 58 9.61 6.77 -4.79
N ALA A 59 8.73 6.57 -5.77
CA ALA A 59 8.58 7.52 -6.88
C ALA A 59 8.15 8.90 -6.38
N THR A 60 7.19 8.97 -5.47
CA THR A 60 6.71 10.24 -4.90
C THR A 60 7.71 10.85 -3.94
N ILE A 61 8.42 10.05 -3.11
CA ILE A 61 9.51 10.52 -2.24
C ILE A 61 10.61 11.18 -3.08
N PHE A 62 11.15 10.48 -4.09
CA PHE A 62 12.22 11.03 -4.93
C PHE A 62 11.75 12.27 -5.70
N ALA A 63 10.50 12.30 -6.19
CA ALA A 63 9.96 13.48 -6.86
C ALA A 63 9.88 14.69 -5.92
N THR A 64 9.45 14.49 -4.67
CA THR A 64 9.40 15.54 -3.64
C THR A 64 10.78 16.06 -3.29
N LEU A 65 11.80 15.20 -3.33
CA LEU A 65 13.21 15.58 -3.16
C LEU A 65 13.82 16.27 -4.41
N GLY A 66 13.03 16.55 -5.44
CA GLY A 66 13.45 17.27 -6.65
C GLY A 66 14.06 16.40 -7.74
N VAL A 67 14.01 15.08 -7.63
CA VAL A 67 14.45 14.15 -8.68
C VAL A 67 13.43 14.13 -9.82
N ARG A 68 13.88 14.14 -11.07
CA ARG A 68 13.00 13.93 -12.22
C ARG A 68 12.63 12.44 -12.31
N VAL A 69 11.41 12.12 -11.93
CA VAL A 69 10.93 10.73 -11.85
C VAL A 69 10.09 10.38 -13.09
N THR A 70 10.39 9.22 -13.68
CA THR A 70 9.52 8.55 -14.64
C THR A 70 9.04 7.23 -14.01
N LEU A 71 7.73 7.04 -13.91
CA LEU A 71 7.12 5.81 -13.42
C LEU A 71 6.58 5.00 -14.59
N ILE A 72 6.90 3.73 -14.65
CA ILE A 72 6.48 2.81 -15.71
C ILE A 72 5.76 1.61 -15.09
N ASP A 73 4.61 1.24 -15.64
CA ASP A 73 3.95 -0.03 -15.32
C ASP A 73 3.23 -0.57 -16.55
N LYS A 74 3.27 -1.90 -16.74
CA LYS A 74 2.51 -2.59 -17.80
C LYS A 74 1.00 -2.49 -17.61
N ARG A 75 0.52 -2.31 -16.39
CA ARG A 75 -0.89 -2.08 -16.08
C ARG A 75 -1.23 -0.63 -16.36
N ARG A 76 -2.48 -0.38 -16.74
CA ARG A 76 -3.02 0.96 -16.93
C ARG A 76 -3.52 1.54 -15.61
N GLU A 77 -4.01 0.68 -14.73
CA GLU A 77 -4.56 1.03 -13.43
C GLU A 77 -3.51 0.90 -12.34
N ILE A 78 -3.46 1.86 -11.46
CA ILE A 78 -2.59 1.92 -10.28
C ILE A 78 -3.44 1.52 -9.07
N LEU A 79 -2.94 0.60 -8.24
CA LEU A 79 -3.54 0.23 -6.96
C LEU A 79 -5.07 0.01 -7.05
N SER A 80 -5.50 -0.90 -7.91
CA SER A 80 -6.93 -1.16 -8.20
C SER A 80 -7.79 -1.58 -6.99
N PHE A 81 -7.20 -1.77 -5.82
CA PHE A 81 -7.89 -2.01 -4.55
C PHE A 81 -8.17 -0.72 -3.76
N VAL A 82 -7.70 0.42 -4.22
CA VAL A 82 -7.96 1.75 -3.63
C VAL A 82 -9.04 2.42 -4.47
N ASP A 83 -9.92 3.17 -3.81
CA ASP A 83 -10.95 3.98 -4.45
C ASP A 83 -10.39 4.81 -5.62
N THR A 84 -11.06 4.75 -6.77
CA THR A 84 -10.58 5.37 -8.03
C THR A 84 -10.40 6.88 -7.90
N GLU A 85 -11.26 7.60 -7.20
CA GLU A 85 -11.16 9.04 -7.04
C GLU A 85 -9.93 9.45 -6.21
N ILE A 86 -9.58 8.65 -5.20
CA ILE A 86 -8.35 8.81 -4.43
C ILE A 86 -7.13 8.61 -5.33
N ILE A 87 -7.15 7.59 -6.19
CA ILE A 87 -6.06 7.32 -7.13
C ILE A 87 -5.95 8.43 -8.18
N ASP A 88 -7.05 8.92 -8.71
CA ASP A 88 -7.04 10.01 -9.68
C ASP A 88 -6.47 11.29 -9.07
N SER A 89 -6.78 11.56 -7.81
CA SER A 89 -6.23 12.69 -7.06
C SER A 89 -4.72 12.51 -6.83
N LEU A 90 -4.24 11.32 -6.47
CA LEU A 90 -2.80 11.02 -6.38
C LEU A 90 -2.10 11.21 -7.74
N VAL A 91 -2.65 10.65 -8.82
CA VAL A 91 -2.12 10.78 -10.18
C VAL A 91 -2.04 12.24 -10.61
N HIS A 92 -3.07 13.02 -10.29
CA HIS A 92 -3.05 14.46 -10.54
C HIS A 92 -1.88 15.14 -9.83
N GLN A 93 -1.69 14.86 -8.53
CA GLN A 93 -0.60 15.40 -7.72
C GLN A 93 0.78 14.97 -8.23
N MET A 94 0.94 13.71 -8.61
CA MET A 94 2.20 13.22 -9.22
C MET A 94 2.56 14.02 -10.48
N ARG A 95 1.57 14.33 -11.33
CA ARG A 95 1.78 15.17 -12.52
C ARG A 95 2.12 16.62 -12.17
N GLN A 96 1.48 17.20 -11.14
CA GLN A 96 1.82 18.52 -10.62
C GLN A 96 3.28 18.58 -10.12
N ASN A 97 3.74 17.49 -9.49
CA ASN A 97 5.13 17.30 -9.06
C ASN A 97 6.09 16.94 -10.24
N ARG A 98 5.63 17.15 -11.49
CA ARG A 98 6.40 16.95 -12.73
C ARG A 98 6.88 15.51 -12.95
N MET A 99 6.20 14.54 -12.38
CA MET A 99 6.46 13.13 -12.68
C MET A 99 5.92 12.78 -14.07
N THR A 100 6.65 11.92 -14.77
CA THR A 100 6.20 11.34 -16.05
C THR A 100 5.64 9.96 -15.78
N LEU A 101 4.37 9.72 -16.10
CA LEU A 101 3.72 8.43 -15.94
C LEU A 101 3.64 7.72 -17.29
N ARG A 102 4.10 6.48 -17.37
CA ARG A 102 4.06 5.57 -18.52
C ARG A 102 3.31 4.29 -18.14
N LEU A 103 2.01 4.42 -17.99
CA LEU A 103 1.12 3.31 -17.65
C LEU A 103 0.66 2.60 -18.94
N GLY A 104 0.48 1.28 -18.87
CA GLY A 104 0.19 0.45 -20.05
C GLY A 104 1.42 0.24 -20.95
N GLU A 105 2.64 0.43 -20.41
CA GLU A 105 3.90 0.24 -21.13
C GLU A 105 4.75 -0.81 -20.40
N ALA A 106 5.14 -1.87 -21.07
CA ALA A 106 6.01 -2.88 -20.51
C ALA A 106 7.49 -2.59 -20.84
N VAL A 107 8.35 -2.85 -19.88
CA VAL A 107 9.81 -2.80 -20.07
C VAL A 107 10.29 -4.10 -20.70
N CYS A 108 11.05 -4.01 -21.77
CA CYS A 108 11.61 -5.17 -22.48
C CYS A 108 13.13 -5.32 -22.31
N GLY A 109 13.80 -4.37 -21.64
CA GLY A 109 15.22 -4.49 -21.34
C GLY A 109 15.78 -3.28 -20.62
N LEU A 110 16.82 -3.53 -19.83
CA LEU A 110 17.62 -2.52 -19.15
C LEU A 110 19.09 -2.75 -19.48
N GLU A 111 19.78 -1.71 -19.93
CA GLU A 111 21.21 -1.80 -20.19
C GLU A 111 21.98 -0.57 -19.64
N PRO A 112 23.13 -0.79 -18.99
CA PRO A 112 24.03 0.30 -18.64
C PRO A 112 24.61 0.91 -19.92
N VAL A 113 24.61 2.24 -20.01
CA VAL A 113 25.18 2.98 -21.15
C VAL A 113 26.06 4.13 -20.68
N ALA A 114 27.01 4.52 -21.52
CA ALA A 114 27.80 5.73 -21.27
C ALA A 114 26.93 6.96 -21.56
N GLY A 115 27.04 7.99 -20.74
CA GLY A 115 26.40 9.26 -20.96
C GLY A 115 27.38 10.43 -20.82
N PRO A 116 27.04 11.60 -21.33
CA PRO A 116 27.96 12.76 -21.35
C PRO A 116 28.31 13.30 -19.94
N LYS A 117 27.56 12.92 -18.91
CA LYS A 117 27.74 13.32 -17.52
C LYS A 117 27.88 12.13 -16.58
N GLY A 118 28.42 11.01 -17.07
CA GLY A 118 28.61 9.77 -16.33
C GLY A 118 27.68 8.63 -16.79
N PRO A 119 27.79 7.48 -16.13
CA PRO A 119 27.01 6.29 -16.46
C PRO A 119 25.51 6.54 -16.39
N ARG A 120 24.75 5.88 -17.26
CA ARG A 120 23.29 5.95 -17.39
C ARG A 120 22.70 4.55 -17.52
N VAL A 121 21.38 4.47 -17.42
CA VAL A 121 20.60 3.28 -17.74
C VAL A 121 19.69 3.60 -18.91
N ARG A 122 19.75 2.79 -19.97
CA ARG A 122 18.80 2.80 -21.07
C ARG A 122 17.74 1.74 -20.78
N ILE A 123 16.48 2.13 -20.88
CA ILE A 123 15.31 1.29 -20.63
C ILE A 123 14.54 1.21 -21.94
N GLY A 124 14.46 0.02 -22.51
CA GLY A 124 13.64 -0.28 -23.69
C GLY A 124 12.21 -0.60 -23.30
N LEU A 125 11.25 -0.09 -24.08
CA LEU A 125 9.82 -0.37 -23.91
C LEU A 125 9.31 -1.21 -25.06
N GLU A 126 8.32 -2.06 -24.84
CA GLU A 126 7.70 -2.91 -25.90
C GLU A 126 7.14 -2.06 -27.06
N SER A 127 6.73 -0.81 -26.81
CA SER A 127 6.30 0.13 -27.84
C SER A 127 7.43 0.61 -28.77
N GLY A 128 8.67 0.15 -28.57
CA GLY A 128 9.86 0.62 -29.31
C GLY A 128 10.46 1.93 -28.79
N LYS A 129 9.83 2.60 -27.82
CA LYS A 129 10.36 3.80 -27.19
C LYS A 129 11.53 3.45 -26.25
N GLN A 130 12.37 4.44 -26.00
CA GLN A 130 13.51 4.31 -25.09
C GLN A 130 13.53 5.45 -24.08
N ILE A 131 13.94 5.15 -22.85
CA ILE A 131 14.15 6.12 -21.78
C ILE A 131 15.61 6.00 -21.32
N VAL A 132 16.27 7.15 -21.15
CA VAL A 132 17.64 7.19 -20.60
C VAL A 132 17.61 7.98 -19.29
N THR A 133 18.03 7.36 -18.21
CA THR A 133 17.99 7.89 -16.86
C THR A 133 19.34 7.71 -16.14
N GLU A 134 19.58 8.41 -15.03
CA GLU A 134 20.78 8.19 -14.22
C GLU A 134 20.71 6.88 -13.45
N ARG A 135 19.54 6.60 -12.89
CA ARG A 135 19.31 5.36 -12.10
C ARG A 135 17.93 4.79 -12.40
N ALA A 136 17.77 3.50 -12.17
CA ALA A 136 16.50 2.80 -12.29
C ALA A 136 16.22 2.02 -11.00
N LEU A 137 15.03 2.21 -10.43
CA LEU A 137 14.50 1.41 -9.33
C LEU A 137 13.61 0.30 -9.92
N TYR A 138 13.96 -0.95 -9.63
CA TYR A 138 13.21 -2.11 -10.06
C TYR A 138 12.32 -2.61 -8.91
N SER A 139 11.01 -2.44 -9.05
CA SER A 139 10.01 -2.70 -8.00
C SER A 139 8.79 -3.49 -8.52
N VAL A 140 9.05 -4.59 -9.22
CA VAL A 140 8.02 -5.38 -9.92
C VAL A 140 7.37 -6.47 -9.05
N GLY A 141 7.67 -6.53 -7.78
CA GLY A 141 7.05 -7.45 -6.83
C GLY A 141 8.00 -7.97 -5.75
N ARG A 142 7.42 -8.79 -4.89
CA ARG A 142 8.13 -9.48 -3.79
C ARG A 142 7.76 -10.96 -3.80
N THR A 143 8.69 -11.78 -3.36
CA THR A 143 8.59 -13.25 -3.28
C THR A 143 8.82 -13.66 -1.82
N GLY A 144 8.13 -14.67 -1.32
CA GLY A 144 8.36 -15.19 0.03
C GLY A 144 9.81 -15.62 0.22
N ALA A 145 10.46 -15.18 1.32
CA ALA A 145 11.86 -15.45 1.61
C ALA A 145 12.08 -16.89 2.12
N THR A 146 11.51 -17.87 1.43
CA THR A 146 11.50 -19.28 1.85
C THR A 146 12.63 -20.11 1.24
N GLY A 147 13.38 -19.58 0.28
CA GLY A 147 14.39 -20.32 -0.49
C GLY A 147 15.46 -20.99 0.37
N GLY A 148 15.84 -20.41 1.50
CA GLY A 148 16.85 -20.93 2.43
C GLY A 148 16.33 -21.88 3.52
N LEU A 149 15.00 -22.12 3.61
CA LEU A 149 14.40 -22.82 4.77
C LEU A 149 14.37 -24.35 4.65
N ASN A 150 14.64 -24.91 3.46
CA ASN A 150 14.50 -26.36 3.20
C ASN A 150 13.13 -26.91 3.66
N LEU A 151 12.05 -26.24 3.26
CA LEU A 151 10.68 -26.57 3.69
C LEU A 151 10.27 -28.01 3.40
N ALA A 152 10.81 -28.59 2.32
CA ALA A 152 10.55 -29.99 1.97
C ALA A 152 10.95 -30.99 3.05
N ALA A 153 12.01 -30.70 3.83
CA ALA A 153 12.42 -31.54 4.96
C ALA A 153 11.39 -31.53 6.11
N ALA A 154 10.53 -30.52 6.15
CA ALA A 154 9.43 -30.41 7.10
C ALA A 154 8.08 -30.86 6.50
N GLY A 155 8.06 -31.38 5.27
CA GLY A 155 6.83 -31.76 4.58
C GLY A 155 6.01 -30.59 4.05
N LEU A 156 6.61 -29.42 3.89
CA LEU A 156 6.00 -28.21 3.38
C LEU A 156 6.54 -27.85 1.99
N ALA A 157 5.72 -27.20 1.19
CA ALA A 157 6.12 -26.62 -0.08
C ALA A 157 5.57 -25.19 -0.20
N PRO A 158 6.38 -24.22 -0.67
CA PRO A 158 5.88 -22.90 -0.97
C PRO A 158 5.09 -22.90 -2.29
N ASP A 159 4.26 -21.88 -2.50
CA ASP A 159 3.65 -21.63 -3.80
C ASP A 159 4.67 -21.06 -4.81
N GLU A 160 4.20 -20.77 -6.05
CA GLU A 160 5.03 -20.20 -7.13
C GLU A 160 5.66 -18.83 -6.77
N ARG A 161 5.12 -18.14 -5.75
CA ARG A 161 5.63 -16.88 -5.21
C ARG A 161 6.41 -17.05 -3.92
N GLY A 162 6.82 -18.27 -3.57
CA GLY A 162 7.56 -18.54 -2.36
C GLY A 162 6.74 -18.42 -1.07
N ARG A 163 5.40 -18.33 -1.13
CA ARG A 163 4.54 -18.13 0.03
C ARG A 163 4.14 -19.46 0.64
N ILE A 164 3.88 -19.42 1.95
CA ILE A 164 3.42 -20.60 2.73
C ILE A 164 1.90 -20.52 2.90
N VAL A 165 1.20 -21.57 2.49
CA VAL A 165 -0.25 -21.68 2.68
C VAL A 165 -0.56 -22.04 4.15
N VAL A 166 -1.51 -21.32 4.75
CA VAL A 166 -1.98 -21.52 6.12
C VAL A 166 -3.51 -21.55 6.16
N ASN A 167 -4.05 -22.12 7.24
CA ASN A 167 -5.48 -22.02 7.57
C ASN A 167 -5.78 -20.75 8.38
N ASP A 168 -7.05 -20.54 8.77
CA ASP A 168 -7.54 -19.39 9.56
C ASP A 168 -6.88 -19.25 10.93
N ARG A 169 -6.15 -20.27 11.39
CA ARG A 169 -5.38 -20.26 12.63
C ARG A 169 -3.89 -20.00 12.40
N PHE A 170 -3.49 -19.60 11.18
CA PHE A 170 -2.10 -19.45 10.75
C PHE A 170 -1.27 -20.72 10.77
N GLN A 171 -1.92 -21.89 10.85
CA GLN A 171 -1.29 -23.20 10.90
C GLN A 171 -1.06 -23.72 9.48
N THR A 172 0.12 -24.24 9.21
CA THR A 172 0.45 -24.91 7.95
C THR A 172 -0.19 -26.31 7.87
N ALA A 173 0.07 -27.04 6.80
CA ALA A 173 -0.32 -28.44 6.68
C ALA A 173 0.34 -29.33 7.75
N VAL A 174 1.41 -28.86 8.42
CA VAL A 174 2.10 -29.56 9.51
C VAL A 174 1.63 -28.98 10.85
N PRO A 175 0.96 -29.73 11.72
CA PRO A 175 0.19 -29.21 12.87
C PRO A 175 0.94 -28.36 13.88
N HIS A 176 2.26 -28.54 14.03
CA HIS A 176 3.08 -27.76 14.98
C HIS A 176 3.85 -26.62 14.30
N ILE A 177 3.63 -26.40 12.98
CA ILE A 177 4.28 -25.33 12.21
C ILE A 177 3.24 -24.30 11.79
N TYR A 178 3.48 -23.05 12.12
CA TYR A 178 2.69 -21.87 11.79
C TYR A 178 3.48 -20.97 10.86
N ALA A 179 2.79 -20.16 10.06
CA ALA A 179 3.43 -19.09 9.28
C ALA A 179 2.59 -17.81 9.35
N VAL A 180 3.27 -16.66 9.42
CA VAL A 180 2.65 -15.35 9.60
C VAL A 180 3.41 -14.26 8.85
N GLY A 181 2.77 -13.14 8.61
CA GLY A 181 3.34 -11.97 7.96
C GLY A 181 3.43 -12.12 6.45
N ASP A 182 4.30 -11.34 5.82
CA ASP A 182 4.37 -11.25 4.35
C ASP A 182 4.59 -12.60 3.66
N VAL A 183 5.20 -13.56 4.34
CA VAL A 183 5.44 -14.89 3.80
C VAL A 183 4.16 -15.69 3.52
N ILE A 184 3.02 -15.32 4.10
CA ILE A 184 1.72 -15.90 3.79
C ILE A 184 0.92 -15.11 2.75
N GLY A 185 1.41 -13.92 2.35
CA GLY A 185 0.80 -13.08 1.33
C GLY A 185 0.00 -11.90 1.89
N PHE A 186 -1.01 -11.47 1.12
CA PHE A 186 -1.86 -10.33 1.50
C PHE A 186 -2.43 -10.46 2.92
N PRO A 187 -2.51 -9.35 3.70
CA PRO A 187 -2.32 -7.95 3.28
C PRO A 187 -0.88 -7.43 3.32
N SER A 188 0.11 -8.18 3.77
CA SER A 188 1.54 -7.82 3.76
C SER A 188 1.83 -6.43 4.37
N LEU A 189 1.27 -6.18 5.55
CA LEU A 189 1.47 -4.98 6.36
C LEU A 189 2.14 -5.36 7.68
N ALA A 190 3.03 -4.49 8.20
CA ALA A 190 3.71 -4.73 9.47
C ALA A 190 2.73 -4.93 10.64
N SER A 191 1.68 -4.10 10.71
CA SER A 191 0.64 -4.18 11.75
C SER A 191 -0.14 -5.49 11.71
N THR A 192 -0.56 -5.93 10.52
CA THR A 192 -1.25 -7.21 10.36
C THR A 192 -0.33 -8.39 10.64
N SER A 193 0.95 -8.30 10.25
CA SER A 193 1.96 -9.32 10.55
C SER A 193 2.16 -9.51 12.06
N MET A 194 2.21 -8.41 12.83
CA MET A 194 2.30 -8.45 14.30
C MET A 194 1.06 -9.10 14.92
N GLU A 195 -0.13 -8.74 14.45
CA GLU A 195 -1.39 -9.32 14.94
C GLU A 195 -1.51 -10.81 14.58
N GLN A 196 -1.15 -11.21 13.35
CA GLN A 196 -1.08 -12.61 12.95
C GLN A 196 -0.14 -13.41 13.84
N GLY A 197 1.03 -12.84 14.22
CA GLY A 197 1.97 -13.46 15.14
C GLY A 197 1.37 -13.69 16.53
N ARG A 198 0.65 -12.69 17.07
CA ARG A 198 -0.06 -12.80 18.34
C ARG A 198 -1.10 -13.92 18.30
N LEU A 199 -1.93 -13.93 17.26
CA LEU A 199 -3.00 -14.93 17.10
C LEU A 199 -2.45 -16.33 16.86
N ALA A 200 -1.40 -16.48 16.06
CA ALA A 200 -0.74 -17.77 15.84
C ALA A 200 -0.20 -18.35 17.16
N ALA A 201 0.42 -17.50 17.99
CA ALA A 201 0.89 -17.93 19.32
C ALA A 201 -0.29 -18.33 20.24
N CYS A 202 -1.37 -17.54 20.30
CA CYS A 202 -2.56 -17.89 21.06
C CYS A 202 -3.16 -19.23 20.58
N ASN A 203 -3.29 -19.43 19.28
CA ASN A 203 -3.79 -20.66 18.69
C ASN A 203 -2.90 -21.88 19.02
N ALA A 204 -1.58 -21.71 18.97
CA ALA A 204 -0.62 -22.77 19.24
C ALA A 204 -0.66 -23.25 20.69
N PHE A 205 -0.96 -22.36 21.63
CA PHE A 205 -0.99 -22.67 23.07
C PHE A 205 -2.41 -22.78 23.65
N GLY A 206 -3.46 -22.78 22.82
CA GLY A 206 -4.84 -22.91 23.24
C GLY A 206 -5.36 -21.73 24.07
N VAL A 207 -4.77 -20.56 23.91
CA VAL A 207 -5.24 -19.32 24.54
C VAL A 207 -6.36 -18.73 23.69
N MET A 208 -7.50 -18.40 24.33
CA MET A 208 -8.58 -17.69 23.63
C MET A 208 -8.10 -16.31 23.18
N ALA A 209 -8.30 -16.03 21.91
CA ALA A 209 -8.04 -14.72 21.33
C ALA A 209 -9.12 -14.43 20.27
N ASP A 210 -9.50 -13.18 20.17
CA ASP A 210 -10.38 -12.73 19.12
C ASP A 210 -9.73 -12.91 17.76
N SER A 211 -10.55 -13.12 16.74
CA SER A 211 -10.11 -13.23 15.35
C SER A 211 -9.43 -11.93 14.90
N VAL A 212 -8.63 -12.01 13.82
CA VAL A 212 -8.09 -10.83 13.13
C VAL A 212 -9.25 -9.92 12.74
N PRO A 213 -9.17 -8.62 13.04
CA PRO A 213 -10.19 -7.69 12.61
C PRO A 213 -10.38 -7.78 11.09
N GLU A 214 -11.59 -7.95 10.62
CA GLU A 214 -11.91 -7.92 9.19
C GLU A 214 -11.63 -6.52 8.60
N LEU A 215 -11.66 -5.50 9.46
CA LEU A 215 -11.44 -4.10 9.12
C LEU A 215 -10.02 -3.63 9.49
N PHE A 216 -9.02 -4.03 8.73
CA PHE A 216 -7.68 -3.46 8.89
C PHE A 216 -7.49 -2.21 8.01
N PRO A 217 -6.89 -1.13 8.55
CA PRO A 217 -6.57 0.03 7.75
C PRO A 217 -5.37 -0.27 6.86
N TYR A 218 -5.42 0.18 5.62
CA TYR A 218 -4.32 0.06 4.67
C TYR A 218 -3.69 1.43 4.43
N GLY A 219 -2.50 1.65 4.99
CA GLY A 219 -1.72 2.87 4.79
C GLY A 219 -0.75 2.71 3.61
N ILE A 220 -0.65 3.72 2.77
CA ILE A 220 0.28 3.83 1.64
C ILE A 220 1.00 5.16 1.79
N TYR A 221 2.30 5.10 2.00
CA TYR A 221 3.14 6.25 2.34
C TYR A 221 3.70 6.96 1.10
N THR A 222 2.84 7.15 0.10
CA THR A 222 3.08 8.10 -0.99
C THR A 222 3.11 9.53 -0.47
N ILE A 223 3.49 10.51 -1.28
CA ILE A 223 3.40 11.94 -0.96
C ILE A 223 2.47 12.60 -1.98
N PRO A 224 1.24 12.98 -1.57
CA PRO A 224 0.60 12.78 -0.26
C PRO A 224 0.31 11.32 0.07
N GLU A 225 0.20 11.01 1.37
CA GLU A 225 -0.11 9.66 1.84
C GLU A 225 -1.58 9.29 1.61
N ILE A 226 -1.85 7.99 1.52
CA ILE A 226 -3.21 7.43 1.40
C ILE A 226 -3.47 6.51 2.58
N SER A 227 -4.69 6.52 3.10
CA SER A 227 -5.16 5.47 4.00
C SER A 227 -6.62 5.13 3.72
N ILE A 228 -6.92 3.83 3.73
CA ILE A 228 -8.26 3.31 3.47
C ILE A 228 -8.66 2.27 4.52
N VAL A 229 -9.96 2.16 4.80
CA VAL A 229 -10.54 1.12 5.63
C VAL A 229 -11.99 0.86 5.22
N GLY A 230 -12.42 -0.39 5.21
CA GLY A 230 -13.74 -0.81 4.75
C GLY A 230 -13.88 -0.84 3.23
N GLU A 231 -15.07 -0.59 2.73
CA GLU A 231 -15.43 -0.73 1.32
C GLU A 231 -15.09 0.51 0.49
N SER A 232 -14.86 0.31 -0.81
CA SER A 232 -14.78 1.37 -1.82
C SER A 232 -16.09 1.54 -2.59
N GLU A 233 -16.23 2.61 -3.36
CA GLU A 233 -17.40 2.77 -4.26
C GLU A 233 -17.49 1.61 -5.25
N GLU A 234 -16.36 1.13 -5.77
CA GLU A 234 -16.31 0.04 -6.75
C GLU A 234 -16.81 -1.27 -6.14
N SER A 235 -16.39 -1.60 -4.91
CA SER A 235 -16.82 -2.82 -4.22
C SER A 235 -18.30 -2.76 -3.86
N LEU A 236 -18.79 -1.62 -3.37
CA LEU A 236 -20.20 -1.41 -3.05
C LEU A 236 -21.09 -1.49 -4.30
N THR A 237 -20.66 -0.87 -5.39
CA THR A 237 -21.34 -0.93 -6.68
C THR A 237 -21.41 -2.37 -7.21
N ALA A 238 -20.29 -3.09 -7.15
CA ALA A 238 -20.24 -4.49 -7.59
C ALA A 238 -21.11 -5.40 -6.72
N ALA A 239 -21.22 -5.11 -5.43
CA ALA A 239 -22.10 -5.84 -4.50
C ALA A 239 -23.58 -5.44 -4.57
N GLY A 240 -23.92 -4.37 -5.31
CA GLY A 240 -25.29 -3.84 -5.40
C GLY A 240 -25.79 -3.23 -4.09
N VAL A 241 -24.90 -2.77 -3.21
CA VAL A 241 -25.23 -2.11 -1.95
C VAL A 241 -25.61 -0.66 -2.24
N PRO A 242 -26.79 -0.16 -1.80
CA PRO A 242 -27.15 1.25 -1.96
C PRO A 242 -26.31 2.11 -1.01
N TYR A 243 -25.50 2.99 -1.56
CA TYR A 243 -24.63 3.87 -0.78
C TYR A 243 -24.71 5.31 -1.24
N GLU A 244 -24.29 6.22 -0.37
CA GLU A 244 -24.02 7.62 -0.66
C GLU A 244 -22.58 7.96 -0.27
N VAL A 245 -22.06 9.01 -0.87
CA VAL A 245 -20.69 9.46 -0.67
C VAL A 245 -20.67 10.88 -0.11
N GLY A 246 -19.90 11.08 0.96
CA GLY A 246 -19.59 12.41 1.49
C GLY A 246 -18.11 12.72 1.37
N LYS A 247 -17.77 13.96 1.02
CA LYS A 247 -16.40 14.40 0.78
C LYS A 247 -16.07 15.68 1.55
N ALA A 248 -14.83 15.77 2.01
CA ALA A 248 -14.27 17.01 2.55
C ALA A 248 -12.85 17.18 1.99
N PHE A 249 -12.57 18.38 1.49
CA PHE A 249 -11.22 18.72 1.02
C PHE A 249 -10.46 19.48 2.12
N TYR A 250 -9.19 19.18 2.29
CA TYR A 250 -8.34 19.86 3.29
C TYR A 250 -8.30 21.38 3.08
N ARG A 251 -8.34 21.86 1.84
CA ARG A 251 -8.42 23.29 1.51
C ARG A 251 -9.67 24.00 2.09
N GLU A 252 -10.71 23.26 2.44
CA GLU A 252 -11.96 23.78 3.02
C GLU A 252 -11.92 23.79 4.55
N ILE A 253 -10.96 23.10 5.15
CA ILE A 253 -10.79 22.93 6.59
C ILE A 253 -9.71 23.88 7.08
N ALA A 254 -9.95 24.54 8.23
CA ALA A 254 -9.02 25.51 8.78
C ALA A 254 -7.61 24.94 8.97
N ARG A 255 -7.48 23.72 9.47
CA ARG A 255 -6.17 23.07 9.63
C ARG A 255 -5.47 22.83 8.30
N GLY A 256 -6.19 22.38 7.27
CA GLY A 256 -5.64 22.18 5.92
C GLY A 256 -5.07 23.48 5.34
N GLN A 257 -5.79 24.60 5.52
CA GLN A 257 -5.31 25.92 5.11
C GLN A 257 -4.06 26.35 5.89
N ILE A 258 -4.02 26.11 7.21
CA ILE A 258 -2.86 26.45 8.07
C ILE A 258 -1.60 25.71 7.62
N ILE A 259 -1.70 24.42 7.30
CA ILE A 259 -0.55 23.61 6.86
C ILE A 259 -0.25 23.75 5.36
N GLY A 260 -1.13 24.41 4.61
CA GLY A 260 -0.98 24.60 3.16
C GLY A 260 -1.27 23.36 2.32
N ASP A 261 -1.99 22.38 2.87
CA ASP A 261 -2.42 21.18 2.08
C ASP A 261 -3.67 21.51 1.27
N ASN A 262 -3.47 21.71 -0.02
CA ASN A 262 -4.54 22.00 -0.99
C ASN A 262 -5.02 20.73 -1.73
N THR A 263 -4.42 19.58 -1.47
CA THR A 263 -4.63 18.33 -2.21
C THR A 263 -5.37 17.28 -1.40
N GLY A 264 -5.30 17.38 -0.07
CA GLY A 264 -5.90 16.42 0.82
C GLY A 264 -7.42 16.32 0.68
N MET A 265 -7.93 15.09 0.81
CA MET A 265 -9.34 14.77 0.72
C MET A 265 -9.66 13.60 1.67
N LEU A 266 -10.80 13.71 2.35
CA LEU A 266 -11.43 12.62 3.10
C LEU A 266 -12.76 12.27 2.45
N LYS A 267 -12.99 10.99 2.20
CA LYS A 267 -14.17 10.43 1.57
C LYS A 267 -14.81 9.40 2.50
N LEU A 268 -16.11 9.50 2.72
CA LEU A 268 -16.93 8.56 3.46
C LEU A 268 -17.87 7.85 2.48
N MET A 269 -17.98 6.53 2.59
CA MET A 269 -19.03 5.74 1.96
C MET A 269 -19.97 5.23 3.06
N PHE A 270 -21.27 5.43 2.92
CA PHE A 270 -22.26 4.99 3.91
C PHE A 270 -23.54 4.53 3.24
N HIS A 271 -24.26 3.62 3.89
CA HIS A 271 -25.50 3.06 3.35
C HIS A 271 -26.58 4.13 3.23
N ALA A 272 -27.19 4.26 2.06
CA ALA A 272 -28.12 5.34 1.75
C ALA A 272 -29.36 5.38 2.67
N GLU A 273 -29.87 4.23 3.12
CA GLU A 273 -31.05 4.15 3.97
C GLU A 273 -30.72 4.14 5.47
N THR A 274 -29.76 3.27 5.88
CA THR A 274 -29.45 3.07 7.31
C THR A 274 -28.43 4.06 7.84
N ARG A 275 -27.74 4.78 6.95
CA ARG A 275 -26.62 5.69 7.23
C ARG A 275 -25.42 5.01 7.89
N GLN A 276 -25.38 3.67 7.93
CA GLN A 276 -24.24 2.93 8.46
C GLN A 276 -22.99 3.24 7.65
N LEU A 277 -21.89 3.56 8.34
CA LEU A 277 -20.59 3.75 7.70
C LEU A 277 -20.14 2.44 7.07
N LEU A 278 -19.70 2.46 5.81
CA LEU A 278 -19.26 1.30 5.05
C LEU A 278 -17.78 1.36 4.69
N GLY A 279 -17.25 2.56 4.49
CA GLY A 279 -15.85 2.73 4.16
C GLY A 279 -15.36 4.16 4.35
N VAL A 280 -14.05 4.29 4.49
CA VAL A 280 -13.35 5.59 4.58
C VAL A 280 -12.09 5.53 3.72
N ALA A 281 -11.89 6.56 2.93
CA ALA A 281 -10.68 6.73 2.13
C ALA A 281 -10.14 8.15 2.29
N ILE A 282 -8.83 8.28 2.54
CA ILE A 282 -8.18 9.56 2.81
C ILE A 282 -6.92 9.66 1.96
N LEU A 283 -6.74 10.81 1.34
CA LEU A 283 -5.49 11.23 0.70
C LEU A 283 -5.07 12.55 1.37
N GLY A 284 -3.83 12.68 1.82
CA GLY A 284 -3.30 13.93 2.38
C GLY A 284 -2.44 13.71 3.61
N GLU A 285 -1.95 14.81 4.17
CA GLU A 285 -1.14 14.81 5.39
C GLU A 285 -1.88 14.14 6.55
N GLY A 286 -1.22 13.19 7.23
CA GLY A 286 -1.78 12.51 8.40
C GLY A 286 -2.92 11.53 8.09
N ALA A 287 -3.08 11.10 6.84
CA ALA A 287 -4.14 10.16 6.46
C ALA A 287 -4.08 8.85 7.25
N SER A 288 -2.85 8.35 7.50
CA SER A 288 -2.63 7.11 8.24
C SER A 288 -2.99 7.19 9.73
N ASP A 289 -2.93 8.37 10.33
CA ASP A 289 -3.40 8.61 11.71
C ASP A 289 -4.90 8.90 11.75
N LEU A 290 -5.37 9.71 10.80
CA LEU A 290 -6.75 10.17 10.75
C LEU A 290 -7.75 9.04 10.47
N ILE A 291 -7.34 8.02 9.72
CA ILE A 291 -8.17 6.86 9.34
C ILE A 291 -8.77 6.13 10.56
N HIS A 292 -8.06 6.11 11.70
CA HIS A 292 -8.46 5.36 12.88
C HIS A 292 -9.76 5.86 13.52
N ILE A 293 -10.15 7.12 13.29
CA ILE A 293 -11.47 7.63 13.71
C ILE A 293 -12.56 6.88 12.96
N GLY A 294 -12.45 6.79 11.63
CA GLY A 294 -13.41 6.04 10.81
C GLY A 294 -13.38 4.54 11.08
N GLN A 295 -12.20 3.97 11.28
CA GLN A 295 -12.05 2.55 11.65
C GLN A 295 -12.81 2.22 12.94
N ALA A 296 -12.71 3.07 13.96
CA ALA A 296 -13.43 2.85 15.21
C ALA A 296 -14.95 2.88 15.01
N VAL A 297 -15.47 3.81 14.20
CA VAL A 297 -16.91 3.89 13.90
C VAL A 297 -17.35 2.65 13.10
N LEU A 298 -16.59 2.23 12.09
CA LEU A 298 -16.84 1.01 11.32
C LEU A 298 -16.87 -0.24 12.21
N ALA A 299 -15.88 -0.40 13.08
CA ALA A 299 -15.75 -1.56 13.96
C ALA A 299 -16.93 -1.72 14.94
N HIS A 300 -17.59 -0.63 15.27
CA HIS A 300 -18.77 -0.62 16.14
C HIS A 300 -20.10 -0.57 15.37
N GLY A 301 -20.09 -0.73 14.05
CA GLY A 301 -21.29 -0.65 13.22
C GLY A 301 -21.96 0.73 13.29
N GLY A 302 -21.18 1.78 13.52
CA GLY A 302 -21.66 3.15 13.69
C GLY A 302 -22.13 3.77 12.38
N THR A 303 -22.86 4.88 12.49
CA THR A 303 -23.42 5.63 11.37
C THR A 303 -22.69 6.96 11.17
N VAL A 304 -22.89 7.61 10.02
CA VAL A 304 -22.35 8.96 9.76
C VAL A 304 -22.91 10.01 10.73
N ASP A 305 -24.04 9.73 11.38
CA ASP A 305 -24.61 10.62 12.41
C ASP A 305 -23.67 10.81 13.59
N TYR A 306 -22.78 9.85 13.87
CA TYR A 306 -21.74 10.06 14.87
C TYR A 306 -20.87 11.29 14.55
N PHE A 307 -20.42 11.41 13.31
CA PHE A 307 -19.58 12.55 12.91
C PHE A 307 -20.32 13.89 12.95
N ILE A 308 -21.62 13.87 12.58
CA ILE A 308 -22.48 15.05 12.61
C ILE A 308 -22.68 15.55 14.05
N ASN A 309 -22.94 14.62 14.99
CA ASN A 309 -23.30 14.95 16.37
C ASN A 309 -22.10 15.09 17.29
N THR A 310 -20.90 14.64 16.88
CA THR A 310 -19.67 14.73 17.69
C THR A 310 -19.02 16.10 17.55
N VAL A 311 -18.44 16.61 18.64
CA VAL A 311 -17.57 17.79 18.63
C VAL A 311 -16.14 17.35 18.45
N PHE A 312 -15.48 17.82 17.38
CA PHE A 312 -14.06 17.62 17.13
C PHE A 312 -13.25 18.82 17.62
N ASN A 313 -11.99 18.59 18.00
CA ASN A 313 -11.06 19.67 18.29
C ASN A 313 -10.85 20.56 17.06
N TYR A 314 -10.76 21.85 17.26
CA TYR A 314 -10.57 22.87 16.24
C TYR A 314 -9.31 23.71 16.52
N PRO A 315 -8.41 23.99 15.53
CA PRO A 315 -8.41 23.47 14.17
C PRO A 315 -7.67 22.12 14.07
N THR A 316 -8.32 21.08 13.56
CA THR A 316 -7.72 19.78 13.27
C THR A 316 -8.24 19.22 11.95
N LEU A 317 -7.51 18.27 11.34
CA LEU A 317 -7.98 17.55 10.13
C LEU A 317 -9.16 16.61 10.44
N ALA A 318 -9.40 16.26 11.70
CA ALA A 318 -10.55 15.44 12.10
C ALA A 318 -11.91 16.09 11.75
N GLU A 319 -11.96 17.42 11.58
CA GLU A 319 -13.17 18.13 11.11
C GLU A 319 -13.61 17.69 9.71
N CYS A 320 -12.70 17.11 8.91
CA CYS A 320 -13.05 16.53 7.61
C CYS A 320 -14.15 15.48 7.73
N TYR A 321 -14.17 14.69 8.81
CA TYR A 321 -15.23 13.71 9.04
C TYR A 321 -16.61 14.35 9.13
N LYS A 322 -16.73 15.45 9.90
CA LYS A 322 -18.00 16.18 10.05
C LYS A 322 -18.42 16.83 8.73
N THR A 323 -17.49 17.48 8.04
CA THR A 323 -17.76 18.15 6.76
C THR A 323 -18.19 17.13 5.69
N ALA A 324 -17.48 16.01 5.58
CA ALA A 324 -17.83 14.93 4.66
C ALA A 324 -19.19 14.30 5.00
N ALA A 325 -19.50 14.10 6.29
CA ALA A 325 -20.79 13.59 6.73
C ALA A 325 -21.93 14.52 6.31
N PHE A 326 -21.78 15.83 6.49
CA PHE A 326 -22.77 16.81 6.04
C PHE A 326 -22.89 16.85 4.50
N ASP A 327 -21.78 16.78 3.76
CA ASP A 327 -21.80 16.74 2.29
C ASP A 327 -22.61 15.55 1.79
N GLY A 328 -22.41 14.36 2.37
CA GLY A 328 -23.13 13.16 1.96
C GLY A 328 -24.62 13.17 2.35
N ILE A 329 -24.95 13.60 3.57
CA ILE A 329 -26.36 13.66 4.03
C ILE A 329 -27.18 14.63 3.19
N ASN A 330 -26.61 15.77 2.83
CA ASN A 330 -27.30 16.77 2.00
C ASN A 330 -27.66 16.26 0.57
N ARG A 331 -27.07 15.15 0.15
CA ARG A 331 -27.40 14.52 -1.15
C ARG A 331 -28.54 13.50 -1.05
N LEU A 332 -28.89 13.07 0.18
CA LEU A 332 -30.03 12.19 0.42
C LEU A 332 -31.37 12.94 0.49
N GLU A 333 -31.33 14.26 0.69
CA GLU A 333 -32.49 15.16 0.71
C GLU A 333 -32.81 15.72 -0.70
#